data_0d381326db37d1c357040b54c1858356
#
_entry.id   0d381326db37d1c357040b54c1858356
#
_cell.length_a   1.000
_cell.length_b   1.000
_cell.length_c   1.000
_cell.angle_alpha   90.00
_cell.angle_beta   90.00
_cell.angle_gamma   90.00
#
_symmetry.space_group_name_H-M   'P 1'
#
loop_
_entity.id
_entity.type
_entity.pdbx_description
1 polymer ?
#
loop_
_entity_poly.entity_id
_entity_poly.type
_entity_poly.pdbx_seq_one_letter_code
_entity_poly.pdbx_strand_id
1 'polypeptide(L)'
;VDSSQLGHPRRVAVGLEQNRLAMLLAVLHRHGGLMLGDQDVFVNVVGGVKVAETSADLALLLSMVSSFRDQPLDRELVVFGEVGLAGEIRPVPSGQERLREAAKHGFKKAIVPKSNMPKEPITGMKVIGISRLSEALEHL
;
A
#
# COMPACT_ATOMS: atom_id res chain seq x y z
N VAL A 1 12.39 -4.82 -4.16
CA VAL A 1 12.82 -3.99 -5.29
C VAL A 1 14.34 -3.97 -5.35
N ASP A 2 14.89 -4.21 -6.52
CA ASP A 2 16.33 -4.24 -6.71
C ASP A 2 16.68 -3.74 -8.11
N SER A 3 17.92 -3.27 -8.30
CA SER A 3 18.39 -2.81 -9.60
C SER A 3 18.42 -3.97 -10.60
N SER A 4 17.92 -3.75 -11.81
CA SER A 4 17.94 -4.77 -12.84
C SER A 4 19.38 -4.97 -13.35
N GLN A 5 19.85 -6.22 -13.34
CA GLN A 5 21.17 -6.58 -13.82
C GLN A 5 21.18 -7.07 -15.27
N LEU A 6 19.98 -7.33 -15.83
CA LEU A 6 19.84 -8.04 -17.10
C LEU A 6 19.32 -7.15 -18.25
N GLY A 7 19.20 -5.85 -18.05
CA GLY A 7 18.68 -4.92 -19.05
C GLY A 7 17.18 -4.99 -19.27
N HIS A 8 16.51 -6.03 -18.81
CA HIS A 8 15.05 -6.19 -18.86
C HIS A 8 14.51 -6.33 -17.43
N PRO A 9 13.95 -5.27 -16.86
CA PRO A 9 13.40 -5.32 -15.50
C PRO A 9 12.35 -6.41 -15.35
N ARG A 10 12.47 -7.22 -14.30
CA ARG A 10 11.55 -8.30 -14.00
C ARG A 10 10.44 -7.83 -13.08
N ARG A 11 9.24 -8.33 -13.35
CA ARG A 11 8.05 -8.07 -12.54
C ARG A 11 7.47 -9.42 -12.14
N VAL A 12 7.62 -9.80 -10.88
CA VAL A 12 7.15 -11.09 -10.38
C VAL A 12 6.19 -10.87 -9.24
N ALA A 13 5.02 -11.49 -9.33
CA ALA A 13 4.01 -11.45 -8.29
C ALA A 13 3.61 -12.86 -7.87
N VAL A 14 3.60 -13.12 -6.58
CA VAL A 14 3.12 -14.36 -5.98
C VAL A 14 2.01 -14.00 -5.00
N GLY A 15 0.81 -14.55 -5.19
CA GLY A 15 -0.37 -14.22 -4.40
C GLY A 15 -1.11 -12.96 -4.85
N LEU A 16 -0.66 -12.34 -5.94
CA LEU A 16 -1.26 -11.15 -6.54
C LEU A 16 -1.28 -11.32 -8.05
N GLU A 17 -2.34 -10.88 -8.71
CA GLU A 17 -2.43 -10.94 -10.16
C GLU A 17 -1.36 -10.04 -10.81
N GLN A 18 -0.69 -10.57 -11.84
CA GLN A 18 0.43 -9.90 -12.51
C GLN A 18 0.02 -8.54 -13.13
N ASN A 19 -1.17 -8.48 -13.75
CA ASN A 19 -1.65 -7.24 -14.33
C ASN A 19 -1.96 -6.17 -13.27
N ARG A 20 -2.39 -6.60 -12.09
CA ARG A 20 -2.60 -5.67 -10.97
C ARG A 20 -1.28 -5.05 -10.52
N LEU A 21 -0.23 -5.85 -10.41
CA LEU A 21 1.10 -5.35 -10.09
C LEU A 21 1.57 -4.32 -11.13
N ALA A 22 1.42 -4.65 -12.42
CA ALA A 22 1.84 -3.75 -13.49
C ALA A 22 1.08 -2.41 -13.43
N MET A 23 -0.23 -2.45 -13.16
CA MET A 23 -1.04 -1.25 -13.02
C MET A 23 -0.63 -0.39 -11.83
N LEU A 24 -0.41 -1.03 -10.68
CA LEU A 24 0.04 -0.31 -9.48
C LEU A 24 1.39 0.35 -9.67
N LEU A 25 2.32 -0.31 -10.36
CA LEU A 25 3.63 0.28 -10.68
C LEU A 25 3.50 1.49 -11.62
N ALA A 26 2.58 1.42 -12.59
CA ALA A 26 2.33 2.54 -13.48
C ALA A 26 1.77 3.76 -12.73
N VAL A 27 0.84 3.53 -11.80
CA VAL A 27 0.28 4.59 -10.95
C VAL A 27 1.37 5.19 -10.05
N LEU A 28 2.21 4.35 -9.47
CA LEU A 28 3.30 4.80 -8.60
C LEU A 28 4.28 5.68 -9.37
N HIS A 29 4.62 5.31 -10.59
CA HIS A 29 5.47 6.12 -11.48
C HIS A 29 4.81 7.46 -11.80
N ARG A 30 3.58 7.43 -12.29
CA ARG A 30 2.89 8.62 -12.78
C ARG A 30 2.51 9.59 -11.66
N HIS A 31 1.98 9.08 -10.58
CA HIS A 31 1.37 9.88 -9.49
C HIS A 31 2.18 9.89 -8.20
N GLY A 32 3.08 8.95 -8.02
CA GLY A 32 3.98 8.91 -6.88
C GLY A 32 5.36 9.52 -7.15
N GLY A 33 5.69 9.76 -8.40
CA GLY A 33 6.97 10.35 -8.79
C GLY A 33 8.17 9.43 -8.59
N LEU A 34 7.96 8.12 -8.49
CA LEU A 34 9.03 7.15 -8.25
C LEU A 34 9.39 6.40 -9.54
N MET A 35 10.66 6.43 -9.89
CA MET A 35 11.20 5.82 -11.11
C MET A 35 11.64 4.39 -10.83
N LEU A 36 10.72 3.44 -11.03
CA LEU A 36 11.00 2.00 -10.86
C LEU A 36 11.19 1.27 -12.20
N GLY A 37 11.29 2.02 -13.30
CA GLY A 37 11.38 1.45 -14.64
C GLY A 37 12.61 0.58 -14.89
N ASP A 38 13.69 0.84 -14.18
CA ASP A 38 14.95 0.08 -14.27
C ASP A 38 15.13 -0.91 -13.10
N GLN A 39 14.09 -1.13 -12.31
CA GLN A 39 14.14 -1.99 -11.12
C GLN A 39 13.44 -3.32 -11.37
N ASP A 40 14.03 -4.39 -10.85
CA ASP A 40 13.32 -5.65 -10.68
C ASP A 40 12.38 -5.53 -9.48
N VAL A 41 11.14 -5.94 -9.64
CA VAL A 41 10.14 -5.90 -8.57
C VAL A 41 9.61 -7.30 -8.31
N PHE A 42 9.76 -7.75 -7.08
CA PHE A 42 9.26 -9.04 -6.62
C PHE A 42 8.26 -8.80 -5.49
N VAL A 43 7.03 -9.23 -5.69
CA VAL A 43 5.99 -9.13 -4.67
C VAL A 43 5.56 -10.54 -4.29
N ASN A 44 5.61 -10.84 -3.01
CA ASN A 44 5.17 -12.12 -2.48
C ASN A 44 4.21 -11.88 -1.32
N VAL A 45 3.00 -12.40 -1.43
CA VAL A 45 2.01 -12.37 -0.35
C VAL A 45 2.31 -13.53 0.58
N VAL A 46 2.74 -13.20 1.79
CA VAL A 46 3.18 -14.18 2.79
C VAL A 46 2.00 -15.02 3.29
N GLY A 47 2.26 -16.29 3.62
CA GLY A 47 1.27 -17.20 4.18
C GLY A 47 0.43 -17.95 3.16
N GLY A 48 0.78 -17.90 1.87
CA GLY A 48 0.05 -18.61 0.83
C GLY A 48 -1.32 -18.01 0.50
N VAL A 49 -1.60 -16.82 0.99
CA VAL A 49 -2.86 -16.10 0.72
C VAL A 49 -2.80 -15.49 -0.67
N LYS A 50 -3.93 -15.51 -1.37
CA LYS A 50 -4.10 -14.77 -2.63
C LYS A 50 -4.85 -13.48 -2.36
N VAL A 51 -4.28 -12.35 -2.79
CA VAL A 51 -4.95 -11.07 -2.71
C VAL A 51 -5.82 -10.89 -3.94
N ALA A 52 -7.12 -10.96 -3.75
CA ALA A 52 -8.12 -10.75 -4.81
C ALA A 52 -8.85 -9.42 -4.67
N GLU A 53 -8.68 -8.74 -3.53
CA GLU A 53 -9.35 -7.47 -3.25
C GLU A 53 -8.45 -6.28 -3.54
N THR A 54 -9.06 -5.19 -4.04
CA THR A 54 -8.35 -3.94 -4.27
C THR A 54 -8.03 -3.17 -2.99
N SER A 55 -8.63 -3.56 -1.87
CA SER A 55 -8.38 -2.92 -0.58
C SER A 55 -6.92 -3.02 -0.10
N ALA A 56 -6.14 -3.94 -0.63
CA ALA A 56 -4.73 -4.12 -0.32
C ALA A 56 -3.79 -3.27 -1.19
N ASP A 57 -4.29 -2.54 -2.17
CA ASP A 57 -3.48 -1.79 -3.14
C ASP A 57 -2.50 -0.85 -2.47
N LEU A 58 -2.99 -0.03 -1.55
CA LEU A 58 -2.16 0.98 -0.88
C LEU A 58 -1.05 0.32 -0.07
N ALA A 59 -1.37 -0.75 0.65
CA ALA A 59 -0.37 -1.49 1.43
C ALA A 59 0.72 -2.08 0.53
N LEU A 60 0.34 -2.62 -0.62
CA LEU A 60 1.28 -3.14 -1.61
C LEU A 60 2.21 -2.04 -2.12
N LEU A 61 1.66 -0.88 -2.49
CA LEU A 61 2.46 0.24 -2.96
C LEU A 61 3.42 0.75 -1.90
N LEU A 62 2.96 0.94 -0.67
CA LEU A 62 3.83 1.42 0.41
C LEU A 62 4.93 0.40 0.74
N SER A 63 4.64 -0.89 0.63
CA SER A 63 5.66 -1.94 0.80
C SER A 63 6.74 -1.86 -0.28
N MET A 64 6.35 -1.62 -1.53
CA MET A 64 7.31 -1.44 -2.63
C MET A 64 8.16 -0.19 -2.45
N VAL A 65 7.56 0.92 -2.03
CA VAL A 65 8.27 2.18 -1.75
C VAL A 65 9.27 1.99 -0.60
N SER A 66 8.85 1.33 0.46
CA SER A 66 9.71 1.00 1.61
C SER A 66 10.94 0.20 1.16
N SER A 67 10.74 -0.81 0.36
CA SER A 67 11.83 -1.62 -0.20
C SER A 67 12.75 -0.81 -1.10
N PHE A 68 12.19 0.00 -2.00
CA PHE A 68 12.96 0.84 -2.92
C PHE A 68 13.80 1.88 -2.19
N ARG A 69 13.26 2.49 -1.14
CA ARG A 69 13.96 3.49 -0.33
C ARG A 69 14.85 2.89 0.76
N ASP A 70 14.81 1.59 0.93
CA ASP A 70 15.51 0.86 2.00
C ASP A 70 15.19 1.45 3.39
N GLN A 71 13.92 1.76 3.60
CA GLN A 71 13.40 2.32 4.85
C GLN A 71 12.20 1.49 5.33
N PRO A 72 12.38 0.69 6.41
CA PRO A 72 11.31 -0.17 6.91
C PRO A 72 10.09 0.64 7.35
N LEU A 73 8.92 0.07 7.11
CA LEU A 73 7.67 0.59 7.67
C LEU A 73 7.59 0.25 9.16
N ASP A 74 6.87 1.09 9.90
CA ASP A 74 6.59 0.84 11.31
C ASP A 74 5.81 -0.49 11.45
N ARG A 75 6.24 -1.34 12.40
CA ARG A 75 5.60 -2.63 12.67
C ARG A 75 4.16 -2.50 13.18
N GLU A 76 3.85 -1.39 13.81
CA GLU A 76 2.53 -1.12 14.38
C GLU A 76 1.62 -0.35 13.42
N LEU A 77 2.04 -0.20 12.17
CA LEU A 77 1.29 0.46 11.10
C LEU A 77 0.39 -0.53 10.37
N VAL A 78 -0.89 -0.19 10.23
CA VAL A 78 -1.82 -0.86 9.34
C VAL A 78 -2.19 0.08 8.19
N VAL A 79 -2.29 -0.46 6.99
CA VAL A 79 -2.59 0.31 5.78
C VAL A 79 -3.65 -0.40 4.98
N PHE A 80 -4.66 0.32 4.53
CA PHE A 80 -5.59 -0.18 3.53
C PHE A 80 -6.08 0.95 2.63
N GLY A 81 -6.59 0.60 1.46
CA GLY A 81 -7.14 1.54 0.49
C GLY A 81 -7.00 1.03 -0.92
N GLU A 82 -8.00 1.33 -1.76
CA GLU A 82 -7.93 1.07 -3.18
C GLU A 82 -7.24 2.24 -3.87
N VAL A 83 -6.36 1.94 -4.83
CA VAL A 83 -5.65 2.96 -5.60
C VAL A 83 -6.26 3.06 -6.99
N GLY A 84 -6.75 4.23 -7.34
CA GLY A 84 -7.30 4.50 -8.66
C GLY A 84 -6.22 4.91 -9.66
N LEU A 85 -6.58 4.87 -10.94
CA LEU A 85 -5.64 5.18 -12.04
C LEU A 85 -5.14 6.61 -12.06
N ALA A 86 -5.88 7.53 -11.43
CA ALA A 86 -5.47 8.93 -11.31
C ALA A 86 -4.69 9.22 -10.03
N GLY A 87 -4.30 8.19 -9.29
CA GLY A 87 -3.59 8.33 -8.02
C GLY A 87 -4.48 8.67 -6.84
N GLU A 88 -5.81 8.62 -7.02
CA GLU A 88 -6.75 8.83 -5.94
C GLU A 88 -6.81 7.59 -5.04
N ILE A 89 -7.04 7.82 -3.76
CA ILE A 89 -7.22 6.76 -2.78
C ILE A 89 -8.70 6.60 -2.49
N ARG A 90 -9.24 5.44 -2.83
CA ARG A 90 -10.67 5.13 -2.72
C ARG A 90 -10.98 4.37 -1.44
N PRO A 91 -12.15 4.62 -0.83
CA PRO A 91 -12.54 3.90 0.37
C PRO A 91 -12.74 2.40 0.09
N VAL A 92 -12.64 1.63 1.16
CA VAL A 92 -12.86 0.18 1.12
C VAL A 92 -14.06 -0.18 1.98
N PRO A 93 -14.69 -1.34 1.72
CA PRO A 93 -15.77 -1.83 2.58
C PRO A 93 -15.30 -2.07 4.00
N SER A 94 -16.16 -1.80 4.97
CA SER A 94 -15.93 -2.11 6.38
C SER A 94 -14.68 -1.45 6.99
N GLY A 95 -14.35 -0.23 6.54
CA GLY A 95 -13.15 0.46 6.98
C GLY A 95 -13.07 0.65 8.49
N GLN A 96 -14.17 1.04 9.13
CA GLN A 96 -14.19 1.25 10.59
C GLN A 96 -14.00 -0.05 11.35
N GLU A 97 -14.58 -1.14 10.87
CA GLU A 97 -14.40 -2.47 11.47
C GLU A 97 -12.96 -2.95 11.34
N ARG A 98 -12.33 -2.69 10.20
CA ARG A 98 -10.91 -3.00 9.96
C ARG A 98 -10.02 -2.27 10.95
N LEU A 99 -10.32 -0.99 11.21
CA LEU A 99 -9.57 -0.19 12.18
C LEU A 99 -9.74 -0.68 13.61
N ARG A 100 -10.96 -0.98 14.00
CA ARG A 100 -11.22 -1.51 15.34
C ARG A 100 -10.53 -2.86 15.57
N GLU A 101 -10.56 -3.73 14.56
CA GLU A 101 -9.88 -5.02 14.63
C GLU A 101 -8.36 -4.84 14.72
N ALA A 102 -7.79 -3.94 13.93
CA ALA A 102 -6.36 -3.62 13.99
C ALA A 102 -5.97 -3.10 15.38
N ALA A 103 -6.77 -2.22 15.97
CA ALA A 103 -6.52 -1.71 17.32
C ALA A 103 -6.50 -2.83 18.35
N LYS A 104 -7.40 -3.81 18.25
CA LYS A 104 -7.41 -4.99 19.13
C LYS A 104 -6.14 -5.83 19.00
N HIS A 105 -5.55 -5.87 17.83
CA HIS A 105 -4.31 -6.60 17.57
C HIS A 105 -3.04 -5.80 17.88
N GLY A 106 -3.17 -4.62 18.49
CA GLY A 106 -2.02 -3.84 18.94
C GLY A 106 -1.44 -2.86 17.92
N PHE A 107 -2.06 -2.69 16.76
CA PHE A 107 -1.64 -1.66 15.83
C PHE A 107 -1.96 -0.27 16.40
N LYS A 108 -1.01 0.63 16.30
CA LYS A 108 -1.10 1.97 16.92
C LYS A 108 -1.19 3.11 15.90
N LYS A 109 -0.97 2.81 14.62
CA LYS A 109 -1.01 3.80 13.55
C LYS A 109 -1.70 3.20 12.33
N ALA A 110 -2.49 4.02 11.63
CA ALA A 110 -3.17 3.59 10.41
C ALA A 110 -3.08 4.67 9.35
N ILE A 111 -2.84 4.26 8.10
CA ILE A 111 -2.97 5.12 6.92
C ILE A 111 -4.13 4.54 6.10
N VAL A 112 -5.18 5.32 5.93
CA VAL A 112 -6.44 4.85 5.35
C VAL A 112 -7.04 5.90 4.42
N PRO A 113 -7.99 5.52 3.55
CA PRO A 113 -8.73 6.51 2.78
C PRO A 113 -9.46 7.49 3.69
N LYS A 114 -9.46 8.76 3.34
CA LYS A 114 -10.13 9.81 4.11
C LYS A 114 -11.58 9.46 4.39
N SER A 115 -12.29 8.90 3.41
CA SER A 115 -13.69 8.49 3.56
C SER A 115 -13.90 7.31 4.52
N ASN A 116 -12.85 6.61 4.89
CA ASN A 116 -12.90 5.52 5.88
C ASN A 116 -12.52 5.97 7.29
N MET A 117 -12.22 7.25 7.49
CA MET A 117 -11.88 7.75 8.82
C MET A 117 -13.04 7.50 9.79
N PRO A 118 -12.76 7.06 11.02
CA PRO A 118 -13.81 6.85 12.01
C PRO A 118 -14.42 8.18 12.44
N LYS A 119 -15.71 8.19 12.74
CA LYS A 119 -16.41 9.37 13.24
C LYS A 119 -15.89 9.80 14.61
N GLU A 120 -15.53 8.82 15.43
CA GLU A 120 -14.98 9.03 16.76
C GLU A 120 -13.56 8.46 16.81
N PRO A 121 -12.63 9.14 17.52
CA PRO A 121 -11.26 8.62 17.64
C PRO A 121 -11.23 7.23 18.25
N ILE A 122 -10.33 6.40 17.75
CA ILE A 122 -10.07 5.07 18.31
C ILE A 122 -8.96 5.20 19.35
N THR A 123 -9.26 4.80 20.59
CA THR A 123 -8.30 4.87 21.70
C THR A 123 -7.02 4.09 21.36
N GLY A 124 -5.89 4.74 21.52
CA GLY A 124 -4.58 4.11 21.31
C GLY A 124 -4.14 4.00 19.85
N MET A 125 -4.90 4.56 18.92
CA MET A 125 -4.56 4.50 17.50
C MET A 125 -4.58 5.90 16.87
N LYS A 126 -3.51 6.25 16.17
CA LYS A 126 -3.45 7.44 15.33
C LYS A 126 -3.87 7.06 13.92
N VAL A 127 -4.98 7.60 13.45
CA VAL A 127 -5.50 7.33 12.11
C VAL A 127 -5.23 8.52 11.19
N ILE A 128 -4.54 8.27 10.10
CA ILE A 128 -4.20 9.27 9.09
C ILE A 128 -5.06 9.01 7.86
N GLY A 129 -5.94 9.95 7.53
CA GLY A 129 -6.79 9.87 6.34
C GLY A 129 -6.13 10.57 5.16
N ILE A 130 -6.10 9.90 4.02
CA ILE A 130 -5.50 10.43 2.79
C ILE A 130 -6.48 10.32 1.62
N SER A 131 -6.32 11.20 0.64
CA SER A 131 -7.13 11.22 -0.57
C SER A 131 -6.31 10.92 -1.82
N ARG A 132 -4.98 11.08 -1.77
CA ARG A 132 -4.08 10.87 -2.89
C ARG A 132 -2.85 10.07 -2.48
N LEU A 133 -2.30 9.32 -3.43
CA LEU A 133 -1.09 8.52 -3.22
C LEU A 133 0.09 9.38 -2.72
N SER A 134 0.26 10.59 -3.26
CA SER A 134 1.33 11.49 -2.84
C SER A 134 1.28 11.81 -1.35
N GLU A 135 0.09 11.93 -0.78
CA GLU A 135 -0.07 12.17 0.67
C GLU A 135 0.43 10.97 1.48
N ALA A 136 0.15 9.75 1.02
CA ALA A 136 0.63 8.55 1.70
C ALA A 136 2.16 8.51 1.76
N LEU A 137 2.81 8.89 0.66
CA LEU A 137 4.28 8.89 0.57
C LEU A 137 4.93 9.90 1.52
N GLU A 138 4.25 10.99 1.84
CA GLU A 138 4.72 11.98 2.80
C GLU A 138 4.75 11.46 4.24
N HIS A 139 4.00 10.41 4.54
CA HIS A 139 3.92 9.81 5.87
C HIS A 139 4.90 8.66 6.09
N LEU A 140 5.77 8.39 5.12
CA LEU A 140 6.77 7.32 5.25
C LEU A 140 8.12 7.84 5.75
#